data_579c7d3d7eddddbacc2c8c70bb984c6c
#
_entry.id   579c7d3d7eddddbacc2c8c70bb984c6c
#
_cell.length_a   1.000
_cell.length_b   1.000
_cell.length_c   1.000
_cell.angle_alpha   90.00
_cell.angle_beta   90.00
_cell.angle_gamma   90.00
#
_symmetry.space_group_name_H-M   'P 1'
#
loop_
_entity.id
_entity.type
_entity.pdbx_description
1 polymer ?
#
loop_
_entity_poly.entity_id
_entity_poly.type
_entity_poly.pdbx_seq_one_letter_code
_entity_poly.pdbx_strand_id
1 'polypeptide(L)' 'MIELTLLSGKAFFINPHQIETAESTPDTTLHMLSGKRIVVLEDMPTLVARVAAYRRAIGINANEAD' A
#
# COMPACT_ATOMS: atom_id res chain seq x y z
N MET A 1 -5.51 -0.06 -7.69
CA MET A 1 -4.35 -0.93 -7.37
C MET A 1 -3.06 -0.12 -7.41
N ILE A 2 -2.15 -0.42 -6.50
CA ILE A 2 -0.80 0.13 -6.54
C ILE A 2 0.19 -1.01 -6.69
N GLU A 3 1.33 -0.73 -7.31
CA GLU A 3 2.38 -1.73 -7.46
C GLU A 3 3.39 -1.59 -6.34
N LEU A 4 3.73 -2.71 -5.74
CA LEU A 4 4.75 -2.79 -4.69
C LEU A 4 5.64 -3.99 -4.99
N THR A 5 6.72 -4.14 -4.22
CA THR A 5 7.72 -5.18 -4.44
C THR A 5 7.89 -5.99 -3.16
N LEU A 6 7.68 -7.30 -3.26
CA LEU A 6 7.93 -8.20 -2.14
C LEU A 6 9.43 -8.26 -1.82
N LEU A 7 9.76 -8.75 -0.63
CA LEU A 7 11.17 -8.91 -0.24
C LEU A 7 11.94 -9.78 -1.21
N SER A 8 11.28 -10.72 -1.88
CA SER A 8 11.91 -11.59 -2.87
C SER A 8 12.30 -10.84 -4.14
N GLY A 9 11.84 -9.59 -4.30
CA GLY A 9 12.06 -8.81 -5.51
C GLY A 9 10.92 -8.92 -6.51
N LYS A 10 9.91 -9.73 -6.20
CA LYS A 10 8.78 -9.91 -7.11
C LYS A 10 7.80 -8.75 -6.99
N ALA A 11 7.45 -8.15 -8.14
CA ALA A 11 6.44 -7.09 -8.17
C ALA A 11 5.04 -7.68 -8.02
N PHE A 12 4.15 -6.94 -7.36
CA PHE A 12 2.77 -7.36 -7.22
C PHE A 12 1.88 -6.13 -7.10
N PHE A 13 0.59 -6.32 -7.34
CA PHE A 13 -0.40 -5.25 -7.23
C PHE A 13 -1.28 -5.51 -6.02
N ILE A 14 -1.63 -4.44 -5.32
CA ILE A 14 -2.44 -4.52 -4.12
C ILE A 14 -3.49 -3.41 -4.13
N ASN A 15 -4.64 -3.71 -3.55
CA ASN A 15 -5.70 -2.72 -3.37
C ASN A 15 -5.41 -1.93 -2.08
N PRO A 16 -5.07 -0.65 -2.18
CA PRO A 16 -4.71 0.12 -0.98
C PRO A 16 -5.87 0.27 0.00
N HIS A 17 -7.11 0.09 -0.44
CA HIS A 17 -8.27 0.15 0.45
C HIS A 17 -8.31 -1.04 1.42
N GLN A 18 -7.56 -2.09 1.15
CA GLN A 18 -7.50 -3.28 2.01
C GLN A 18 -6.40 -3.20 3.05
N ILE A 19 -5.60 -2.14 3.03
CA ILE A 19 -4.54 -1.93 4.01
C ILE A 19 -5.13 -1.23 5.23
N GLU A 20 -5.03 -1.86 6.39
CA GLU A 20 -5.47 -1.26 7.63
C GLU A 20 -4.42 -0.32 8.20
N THR A 21 -3.20 -0.84 8.37
CA THR A 21 -2.07 -0.07 8.91
C THR A 21 -0.78 -0.47 8.20
N ALA A 22 0.22 0.38 8.32
CA ALA A 22 1.55 0.09 7.79
C ALA A 22 2.60 0.56 8.81
N GLU A 23 3.65 -0.22 8.95
CA GLU A 23 4.77 0.07 9.85
C GLU A 23 6.07 0.05 9.07
N SER A 24 7.07 0.79 9.54
CA SER A 24 8.35 0.87 8.83
C SER A 24 9.52 0.28 9.62
N THR A 25 9.28 -0.37 10.75
CA THR A 25 10.33 -0.89 11.61
C THR A 25 10.19 -2.38 11.81
N PRO A 26 11.20 -3.19 11.45
CA PRO A 26 12.42 -2.82 10.72
C PRO A 26 12.22 -2.61 9.24
N ASP A 27 11.18 -3.23 8.65
CA ASP A 27 10.85 -3.14 7.24
C ASP A 27 9.44 -2.63 7.07
N THR A 28 9.12 -2.11 5.88
CA THR A 28 7.77 -1.68 5.60
C THR A 28 6.85 -2.89 5.59
N THR A 29 5.97 -2.97 6.57
CA THR A 29 5.04 -4.08 6.75
C THR A 29 3.62 -3.57 6.67
N LEU A 30 2.83 -4.17 5.78
CA LEU A 30 1.43 -3.84 5.59
C LEU A 30 0.59 -4.81 6.40
N HIS A 31 -0.34 -4.28 7.19
CA HIS A 31 -1.33 -5.08 7.91
C HIS A 31 -2.65 -4.93 7.17
N MET A 32 -3.09 -6.02 6.56
CA MET A 32 -4.29 -6.02 5.74
C MET A 32 -5.52 -6.19 6.61
N LEU A 33 -6.67 -5.73 6.12
CA LEU A 33 -7.93 -5.90 6.83
C LEU A 33 -8.25 -7.37 7.09
N SER A 34 -7.75 -8.26 6.24
CA SER A 34 -7.94 -9.71 6.39
C SER A 34 -7.13 -10.31 7.54
N GLY A 35 -6.21 -9.53 8.12
CA GLY A 35 -5.27 -10.02 9.12
C GLY A 35 -3.95 -10.46 8.54
N LYS A 36 -3.82 -10.49 7.23
CA LYS A 36 -2.57 -10.87 6.56
C LYS A 36 -1.53 -9.77 6.71
N ARG A 37 -0.27 -10.16 6.83
CA ARG A 37 0.86 -9.23 6.86
C ARG A 37 1.69 -9.42 5.60
N ILE A 38 2.09 -8.31 4.99
CA ILE A 38 2.90 -8.33 3.77
C ILE A 38 4.06 -7.38 3.96
N VAL A 39 5.30 -7.87 3.77
CA VAL A 39 6.50 -7.04 3.89
C VAL A 39 6.96 -6.66 2.49
N VAL A 40 7.24 -5.39 2.28
CA VAL A 40 7.63 -4.86 0.97
C VAL A 40 8.96 -4.13 1.04
N LEU A 41 9.58 -3.96 -0.12
CA LEU A 41 10.88 -3.29 -0.24
C LEU A 41 10.75 -1.77 -0.22
N GLU A 42 9.61 -1.22 -0.65
CA GLU A 42 9.41 0.22 -0.68
C GLU A 42 9.48 0.80 0.72
N ASP A 43 10.11 1.97 0.85
CA ASP A 43 10.11 2.66 2.13
C ASP A 43 8.76 3.37 2.34
N MET A 44 8.53 3.85 3.56
CA MET A 44 7.25 4.48 3.90
C MET A 44 6.93 5.70 3.03
N PRO A 45 7.87 6.62 2.77
CA PRO A 45 7.57 7.74 1.88
C PRO A 45 7.12 7.31 0.49
N THR A 46 7.74 6.26 -0.06
CA THR A 46 7.36 5.73 -1.38
C THR A 46 5.96 5.13 -1.33
N LEU A 47 5.66 4.35 -0.28
CA LEU A 47 4.33 3.77 -0.11
C LEU A 47 3.27 4.86 -0.03
N VAL A 48 3.51 5.87 0.80
CA VAL A 48 2.56 6.98 0.96
C VAL A 48 2.35 7.70 -0.37
N ALA A 49 3.43 7.94 -1.12
CA ALA A 49 3.33 8.62 -2.41
C ALA A 49 2.50 7.81 -3.41
N ARG A 50 2.66 6.48 -3.42
CA ARG A 50 1.89 5.62 -4.33
C ARG A 50 0.41 5.58 -3.96
N VAL A 51 0.10 5.54 -2.68
CA VAL A 51 -1.29 5.59 -2.22
C VAL A 51 -1.92 6.92 -2.57
N ALA A 52 -1.19 8.03 -2.36
CA ALA A 52 -1.69 9.35 -2.69
C ALA A 52 -1.93 9.50 -4.19
N ALA A 53 -1.02 8.99 -5.03
CA ALA A 53 -1.19 9.01 -6.49
C ALA A 53 -2.41 8.20 -6.92
N TYR A 54 -2.63 7.06 -6.29
CA TYR A 54 -3.81 6.24 -6.56
C TYR A 54 -5.09 7.00 -6.24
N ARG A 55 -5.14 7.67 -5.09
CA ARG A 55 -6.33 8.42 -4.69
C ARG A 55 -6.60 9.58 -5.66
N ARG A 56 -5.56 10.25 -6.13
CA ARG A 56 -5.73 11.32 -7.13
C ARG A 56 -6.21 10.76 -8.46
N ALA A 57 -5.72 9.58 -8.85
CA ALA A 57 -6.10 8.97 -10.13
C ALA A 57 -7.57 8.57 -10.18
N ILE A 58 -8.13 8.12 -9.05
CA ILE A 58 -9.55 7.75 -9.01
C ILE A 58 -10.45 8.96 -8.76
N GLY A 59 -9.84 10.13 -8.57
CA GLY A 59 -10.53 11.39 -8.58
C GLY A 59 -11.39 11.65 -7.36
N ILE A 60 -12.40 12.47 -7.55
CA ILE A 60 -13.27 12.91 -6.47
C ILE A 60 -14.03 11.77 -5.82
N ASN A 61 -14.24 10.69 -6.56
CA ASN A 61 -14.93 9.52 -6.04
C ASN A 61 -14.13 8.84 -4.92
N ALA A 62 -12.83 9.08 -4.85
CA ALA A 62 -12.00 8.54 -3.79
C ALA A 62 -12.47 9.01 -2.42
N ASN A 63 -12.92 10.26 -2.34
CA ASN A 63 -13.39 10.83 -1.08
C ASN A 63 -14.70 10.20 -0.63
N GLU A 64 -15.50 9.80 -1.59
CA GLU A 64 -16.78 9.17 -1.29
C GLU A 64 -16.61 7.71 -0.90
N ALA A 65 -15.60 7.06 -1.45
CA ALA A 65 -15.33 5.66 -1.18
C ALA A 65 -14.72 5.44 0.20
N ASP A 66 -14.13 6.46 0.74
CA ASP A 66 -13.53 6.40 2.07
C ASP A 66 -14.56 6.71 3.13
#